data_9c5bb2025711e56ea2be5a5d3d1727c6
#
_entry.id   9c5bb2025711e56ea2be5a5d3d1727c6
#
_cell.length_a   1.000
_cell.length_b   1.000
_cell.length_c   1.000
_cell.angle_alpha   90.00
_cell.angle_beta   90.00
_cell.angle_gamma   90.00
#
_symmetry.space_group_name_H-M   'P 1'
#
loop_
_entity.id
_entity.type
_entity.pdbx_description
1 polymer ?
#
loop_
_entity_poly.entity_id
_entity_poly.type
_entity_poly.pdbx_seq_one_letter_code
_entity_poly.pdbx_strand_id
1 'polypeptide(L)'
;MILSPSTDVVVDCYVDADFAGLYPVENSQDAVSVRSRTGYILFMANCPLLWVSKLQTEVATSTMESEYIALSQAIKDLIPVRRLLKLVCQVVFKSKSYQSRIYSKVFEDNQGALQLARAPRMTPRTKHYGIKYHFFREYVKKEHVVLQKISSAEQRADIFTKGLAKVTFDYLRKYILGW
;
A
#
# COMPACT_ATOMS: atom_id res chain seq x y z
N MET A 1 -9.59 3.98 -21.06
CA MET A 1 -10.31 3.16 -20.05
C MET A 1 -11.81 3.32 -20.27
N ILE A 2 -12.54 2.25 -20.52
CA ILE A 2 -14.01 2.28 -20.65
C ILE A 2 -14.57 1.70 -19.34
N LEU A 3 -15.26 2.51 -18.55
CA LEU A 3 -16.00 2.04 -17.38
C LEU A 3 -17.39 1.62 -17.84
N SER A 4 -17.64 0.32 -17.86
CA SER A 4 -18.97 -0.21 -18.13
C SER A 4 -19.85 -0.13 -16.87
N PRO A 5 -21.14 0.25 -16.98
CA PRO A 5 -22.05 0.31 -15.82
C PRO A 5 -22.24 -0.99 -15.05
N SER A 6 -21.94 -2.12 -15.65
CA SER A 6 -22.05 -3.46 -15.04
C SER A 6 -20.75 -3.94 -14.37
N THR A 7 -19.68 -3.17 -14.40
CA THR A 7 -18.36 -3.62 -13.96
C THR A 7 -18.03 -3.06 -12.57
N ASP A 8 -17.67 -3.95 -11.64
CA ASP A 8 -17.13 -3.54 -10.35
C ASP A 8 -15.83 -2.75 -10.54
N VAL A 9 -15.64 -1.70 -9.76
CA VAL A 9 -14.41 -0.91 -9.76
C VAL A 9 -13.45 -1.51 -8.76
N VAL A 10 -12.29 -1.96 -9.25
CA VAL A 10 -11.22 -2.51 -8.41
C VAL A 10 -10.08 -1.50 -8.35
N VAL A 11 -9.65 -1.19 -7.11
CA VAL A 11 -8.44 -0.41 -6.85
C VAL A 11 -7.42 -1.32 -6.20
N ASP A 12 -6.38 -1.64 -6.93
CA ASP A 12 -5.26 -2.43 -6.47
C ASP A 12 -4.18 -1.50 -5.88
N CYS A 13 -3.67 -1.84 -4.71
CA CYS A 13 -2.61 -1.09 -4.04
C CYS A 13 -1.45 -2.04 -3.73
N TYR A 14 -0.26 -1.73 -4.21
CA TYR A 14 0.97 -2.45 -3.88
C TYR A 14 1.75 -1.61 -2.88
N VAL A 15 2.26 -2.25 -1.83
CA VAL A 15 2.91 -1.58 -0.70
C VAL A 15 4.17 -2.32 -0.33
N ASP A 16 5.24 -1.58 -0.05
CA ASP A 16 6.54 -2.09 0.38
C ASP A 16 7.25 -1.09 1.30
N ALA A 17 8.16 -1.58 2.12
CA ALA A 17 9.08 -0.75 2.88
C ALA A 17 10.52 -1.28 2.82
N ASP A 18 11.45 -0.39 2.53
CA ASP A 18 12.88 -0.69 2.66
C ASP A 18 13.34 -0.36 4.08
N PHE A 19 13.58 -1.40 4.88
CA PHE A 19 13.98 -1.28 6.29
C PHE A 19 15.40 -0.75 6.41
N ALA A 20 15.55 0.52 6.84
CA ALA A 20 16.84 1.19 7.03
C ALA A 20 17.79 1.03 5.83
N GLY A 21 17.27 1.07 4.59
CA GLY A 21 18.02 0.74 3.38
C GLY A 21 19.16 1.73 3.05
N LEU A 22 19.16 2.90 3.66
CA LEU A 22 20.25 3.87 3.55
C LEU A 22 21.39 3.60 4.55
N TYR A 23 21.18 2.74 5.55
CA TYR A 23 22.18 2.39 6.56
C TYR A 23 22.89 1.07 6.19
N PRO A 24 24.21 0.98 6.21
CA PRO A 24 25.24 2.00 6.46
C PRO A 24 25.78 2.71 5.21
N VAL A 25 25.05 2.70 4.10
CA VAL A 25 25.51 3.22 2.79
C VAL A 25 25.78 4.73 2.86
N GLU A 26 24.92 5.46 3.57
CA GLU A 26 25.11 6.86 3.89
C GLU A 26 25.79 7.02 5.26
N ASN A 27 26.01 8.25 5.67
CA ASN A 27 26.68 8.53 6.94
C ASN A 27 25.94 7.87 8.11
N SER A 28 26.54 6.85 8.72
CA SER A 28 25.97 6.08 9.83
C SER A 28 25.69 6.90 11.11
N GLN A 29 26.22 8.12 11.20
CA GLN A 29 25.96 9.04 12.29
C GLN A 29 24.74 9.93 12.04
N ASP A 30 24.19 9.95 10.83
CA ASP A 30 22.97 10.69 10.54
C ASP A 30 21.74 9.88 10.93
N ALA A 31 20.94 10.42 11.84
CA ALA A 31 19.69 9.84 12.29
C ALA A 31 18.66 9.63 11.14
N VAL A 32 18.85 10.27 10.00
CA VAL A 32 17.99 10.10 8.82
C VAL A 32 18.31 8.79 8.12
N SER A 33 19.57 8.34 8.13
CA SER A 33 20.00 7.11 7.43
C SER A 33 19.37 5.84 7.99
N VAL A 34 18.95 5.83 9.27
CA VAL A 34 18.29 4.68 9.91
C VAL A 34 16.78 4.61 9.65
N ARG A 35 16.21 5.62 8.97
CA ARG A 35 14.78 5.63 8.65
C ARG A 35 14.47 4.73 7.46
N SER A 36 13.43 3.96 7.61
CA SER A 36 12.91 3.13 6.53
C SER A 36 12.23 3.99 5.45
N ARG A 37 12.18 3.49 4.22
CA ARG A 37 11.47 4.13 3.11
C ARG A 37 10.16 3.41 2.85
N THR A 38 9.07 4.15 2.83
CA THR A 38 7.76 3.67 2.39
C THR A 38 7.59 3.89 0.90
N GLY A 39 7.14 2.85 0.20
CA GLY A 39 6.73 2.90 -1.19
C GLY A 39 5.35 2.28 -1.38
N TYR A 40 4.49 2.92 -2.16
CA TYR A 40 3.23 2.32 -2.60
C TYR A 40 2.74 2.93 -3.89
N ILE A 41 1.90 2.16 -4.59
CA ILE A 41 1.26 2.56 -5.83
C ILE A 41 -0.16 2.02 -5.90
N LEU A 42 -1.10 2.87 -6.29
CA LEU A 42 -2.49 2.53 -6.53
C LEU A 42 -2.75 2.41 -8.02
N PHE A 43 -3.43 1.35 -8.42
CA PHE A 43 -3.88 1.12 -9.79
C PHE A 43 -5.41 1.05 -9.86
N MET A 44 -5.97 1.52 -10.96
CA MET A 44 -7.34 1.25 -11.37
C MET A 44 -7.34 0.86 -12.85
N ALA A 45 -7.92 -0.30 -13.17
CA ALA A 45 -7.90 -0.84 -14.54
C ALA A 45 -6.50 -0.90 -15.17
N ASN A 46 -5.50 -1.34 -14.40
CA ASN A 46 -4.07 -1.37 -14.75
C ASN A 46 -3.42 0.00 -15.04
N CYS A 47 -4.12 1.10 -14.76
CA CYS A 47 -3.54 2.44 -14.87
C CYS A 47 -3.09 2.93 -13.50
N PRO A 48 -1.86 3.43 -13.35
CA PRO A 48 -1.42 4.04 -12.09
C PRO A 48 -2.20 5.32 -11.81
N LEU A 49 -2.71 5.46 -10.59
CA LEU A 49 -3.47 6.63 -10.14
C LEU A 49 -2.65 7.51 -9.20
N LEU A 50 -1.93 6.90 -8.29
CA LEU A 50 -1.18 7.57 -7.25
C LEU A 50 0.00 6.69 -6.84
N TRP A 51 1.15 7.30 -6.60
CA TRP A 51 2.33 6.62 -6.09
C TRP A 51 3.08 7.50 -5.11
N VAL A 52 3.78 6.88 -4.19
CA VAL A 52 4.56 7.55 -3.15
C VAL A 52 5.88 6.81 -2.93
N SER A 53 6.94 7.58 -2.76
CA SER A 53 8.22 7.13 -2.25
C SER A 53 8.71 8.18 -1.25
N LYS A 54 8.74 7.83 0.04
CA LYS A 54 9.17 8.76 1.09
C LYS A 54 9.79 8.06 2.29
N LEU A 55 10.70 8.73 2.98
CA LEU A 55 11.22 8.27 4.27
C LEU A 55 10.10 8.31 5.32
N GLN A 56 10.10 7.32 6.19
CA GLN A 56 9.22 7.28 7.36
C GLN A 56 9.65 8.35 8.36
N THR A 57 8.69 8.92 9.07
CA THR A 57 8.96 9.93 10.10
C THR A 57 9.52 9.32 11.39
N GLU A 58 9.25 8.05 11.62
CA GLU A 58 9.70 7.29 12.79
C GLU A 58 10.72 6.24 12.36
N VAL A 59 11.55 5.85 13.31
CA VAL A 59 12.51 4.75 13.12
C VAL A 59 11.79 3.45 13.45
N ALA A 60 11.64 2.59 12.46
CA ALA A 60 11.16 1.24 12.68
C ALA A 60 12.25 0.39 13.33
N THR A 61 11.88 -0.51 14.22
CA THR A 61 12.80 -1.40 14.95
C THR A 61 12.90 -2.79 14.31
N SER A 62 12.09 -3.05 13.27
CA SER A 62 12.09 -4.31 12.53
C SER A 62 11.52 -4.11 11.13
N THR A 63 11.85 -5.04 10.21
CA THR A 63 11.26 -5.09 8.87
C THR A 63 9.72 -5.17 8.95
N MET A 64 9.18 -6.01 9.84
CA MET A 64 7.73 -6.12 10.02
C MET A 64 7.09 -4.78 10.42
N GLU A 65 7.75 -4.00 11.28
CA GLU A 65 7.26 -2.70 11.71
C GLU A 65 7.29 -1.68 10.57
N SER A 66 8.39 -1.62 9.80
CA SER A 66 8.48 -0.72 8.65
C SER A 66 7.41 -1.01 7.61
N GLU A 67 7.15 -2.28 7.31
CA GLU A 67 6.08 -2.72 6.41
C GLU A 67 4.69 -2.36 6.96
N TYR A 68 4.48 -2.55 8.26
CA TYR A 68 3.20 -2.20 8.87
C TYR A 68 2.93 -0.68 8.85
N ILE A 69 3.97 0.14 9.03
CA ILE A 69 3.89 1.59 8.88
C ILE A 69 3.54 1.96 7.43
N ALA A 70 4.22 1.34 6.45
CA ALA A 70 3.95 1.57 5.03
C ALA A 70 2.51 1.18 4.65
N LEU A 71 2.06 0.01 5.10
CA LEU A 71 0.69 -0.47 4.91
C LEU A 71 -0.34 0.51 5.47
N SER A 72 -0.10 1.04 6.68
CA SER A 72 -0.96 2.05 7.30
C SER A 72 -1.04 3.33 6.47
N GLN A 73 0.10 3.81 5.95
CA GLN A 73 0.14 5.03 5.12
C GLN A 73 -0.55 4.82 3.77
N ALA A 74 -0.32 3.69 3.11
CA ALA A 74 -0.96 3.35 1.85
C ALA A 74 -2.50 3.29 1.98
N ILE A 75 -3.01 2.64 3.02
CA ILE A 75 -4.46 2.57 3.25
C ILE A 75 -5.04 3.93 3.62
N LYS A 76 -4.29 4.79 4.31
CA LYS A 76 -4.70 6.16 4.61
C LYS A 76 -4.98 6.98 3.34
N ASP A 77 -4.20 6.78 2.29
CA ASP A 77 -4.40 7.45 1.01
C ASP A 77 -5.42 6.70 0.11
N LEU A 78 -5.50 5.38 0.22
CA LEU A 78 -6.47 4.56 -0.50
C LEU A 78 -7.92 4.91 -0.13
N ILE A 79 -8.21 5.16 1.15
CA ILE A 79 -9.58 5.42 1.62
C ILE A 79 -10.21 6.67 0.98
N PRO A 80 -9.55 7.85 0.92
CA PRO A 80 -10.06 9.00 0.19
C PRO A 80 -10.28 8.73 -1.29
N VAL A 81 -9.38 8.02 -1.97
CA VAL A 81 -9.54 7.63 -3.38
C VAL A 81 -10.80 6.79 -3.57
N ARG A 82 -11.03 5.79 -2.71
CA ARG A 82 -12.26 4.98 -2.72
C ARG A 82 -13.51 5.83 -2.56
N ARG A 83 -13.50 6.78 -1.62
CA ARG A 83 -14.63 7.69 -1.37
C ARG A 83 -14.91 8.57 -2.59
N LEU A 84 -13.86 9.11 -3.20
CA LEU A 84 -13.99 9.90 -4.42
C LEU A 84 -14.57 9.07 -5.57
N LEU A 85 -14.06 7.88 -5.81
CA LEU A 85 -14.58 6.98 -6.84
C LEU A 85 -16.05 6.63 -6.60
N LYS A 86 -16.46 6.42 -5.35
CA LYS A 86 -17.87 6.19 -5.01
C LYS A 86 -18.74 7.38 -5.39
N LEU A 87 -18.30 8.60 -5.10
CA LEU A 87 -19.01 9.82 -5.47
C LEU A 87 -19.09 9.97 -7.00
N VAL A 88 -17.97 9.76 -7.71
CA VAL A 88 -17.95 9.84 -9.18
C VAL A 88 -18.92 8.82 -9.78
N CYS A 89 -18.90 7.57 -9.33
CA CYS A 89 -19.84 6.55 -9.81
C CYS A 89 -21.30 6.94 -9.56
N GLN A 90 -21.62 7.50 -8.39
CA GLN A 90 -22.98 7.97 -8.08
C GLN A 90 -23.44 9.10 -8.99
N VAL A 91 -22.55 10.05 -9.32
CA VAL A 91 -22.86 11.20 -10.18
C VAL A 91 -22.97 10.79 -11.66
N VAL A 92 -22.01 9.97 -12.13
CA VAL A 92 -21.93 9.59 -13.56
C VAL A 92 -23.05 8.64 -13.94
N PHE A 93 -23.32 7.66 -13.10
CA PHE A 93 -24.28 6.61 -13.47
C PHE A 93 -25.72 6.85 -13.00
N LYS A 94 -26.08 7.98 -12.45
CA LYS A 94 -27.42 8.52 -12.06
C LYS A 94 -28.57 7.49 -11.86
N SER A 95 -28.35 6.22 -11.99
CA SER A 95 -29.34 5.15 -11.87
C SER A 95 -29.42 4.64 -10.44
N LYS A 96 -30.62 4.69 -9.84
CA LYS A 96 -30.89 4.12 -8.52
C LYS A 96 -30.63 2.59 -8.44
N SER A 97 -30.60 1.92 -9.58
CA SER A 97 -30.31 0.47 -9.68
C SER A 97 -28.82 0.15 -9.75
N TYR A 98 -27.96 1.16 -9.91
CA TYR A 98 -26.54 0.95 -10.12
C TYR A 98 -25.74 1.24 -8.84
N GLN A 99 -25.50 0.21 -8.07
CA GLN A 99 -24.51 0.24 -6.98
C GLN A 99 -23.20 -0.37 -7.47
N SER A 100 -22.33 0.45 -8.08
CA SER A 100 -20.96 0.02 -8.32
C SER A 100 -20.32 -0.39 -7.01
N ARG A 101 -19.91 -1.63 -6.92
CA ARG A 101 -19.13 -2.09 -5.78
C ARG A 101 -17.69 -1.69 -6.02
N ILE A 102 -17.13 -0.93 -5.09
CA ILE A 102 -15.72 -0.56 -5.13
C ILE A 102 -14.97 -1.49 -4.21
N TYR A 103 -14.19 -2.37 -4.79
CA TYR A 103 -13.31 -3.26 -4.09
C TYR A 103 -11.90 -2.66 -4.02
N SER A 104 -11.15 -2.99 -2.99
CA SER A 104 -9.74 -2.66 -2.93
C SER A 104 -8.96 -3.84 -2.42
N LYS A 105 -7.90 -4.17 -3.14
CA LYS A 105 -6.92 -5.16 -2.74
C LYS A 105 -5.63 -4.43 -2.39
N VAL A 106 -5.04 -4.78 -1.26
CA VAL A 106 -3.73 -4.27 -0.85
C VAL A 106 -2.78 -5.45 -0.81
N PHE A 107 -1.75 -5.38 -1.63
CA PHE A 107 -0.75 -6.42 -1.81
C PHE A 107 0.48 -6.10 -0.96
N GLU A 108 0.84 -7.05 -0.12
CA GLU A 108 1.94 -6.97 0.84
C GLU A 108 2.69 -8.31 0.82
N ASP A 109 4.01 -8.29 0.80
CA ASP A 109 4.82 -9.50 0.76
C ASP A 109 5.29 -9.95 2.15
N ASN A 110 5.29 -9.06 3.14
CA ASN A 110 5.66 -9.39 4.51
C ASN A 110 4.54 -10.09 5.26
N GLN A 111 4.73 -11.37 5.53
CA GLN A 111 3.75 -12.20 6.25
C GLN A 111 3.47 -11.69 7.67
N GLY A 112 4.47 -11.17 8.37
CA GLY A 112 4.33 -10.63 9.74
C GLY A 112 3.43 -9.39 9.76
N ALA A 113 3.63 -8.46 8.82
CA ALA A 113 2.80 -7.27 8.67
C ALA A 113 1.34 -7.63 8.36
N LEU A 114 1.12 -8.60 7.46
CA LEU A 114 -0.22 -9.11 7.14
C LEU A 114 -0.91 -9.76 8.35
N GLN A 115 -0.19 -10.58 9.11
CA GLN A 115 -0.73 -11.21 10.32
C GLN A 115 -1.10 -10.16 11.36
N LEU A 116 -0.24 -9.16 11.57
CA LEU A 116 -0.51 -8.07 12.50
C LEU A 116 -1.75 -7.25 12.06
N ALA A 117 -1.87 -6.95 10.78
CA ALA A 117 -2.99 -6.21 10.22
C ALA A 117 -4.34 -6.95 10.38
N ARG A 118 -4.34 -8.27 10.24
CA ARG A 118 -5.52 -9.14 10.38
C ARG A 118 -5.84 -9.53 11.81
N ALA A 119 -4.89 -9.42 12.73
CA ALA A 119 -5.05 -9.88 14.11
C ALA A 119 -6.29 -9.26 14.78
N PRO A 120 -7.15 -10.03 15.44
CA PRO A 120 -8.40 -9.52 16.02
C PRO A 120 -8.17 -8.59 17.20
N ARG A 121 -7.07 -8.77 17.94
CA ARG A 121 -6.69 -7.99 19.11
C ARG A 121 -5.21 -7.63 19.09
N MET A 122 -4.87 -6.52 19.72
CA MET A 122 -3.48 -6.16 20.00
C MET A 122 -2.96 -7.00 21.16
N THR A 123 -1.75 -7.51 21.00
CA THR A 123 -1.02 -8.17 22.09
C THR A 123 -0.15 -7.16 22.84
N PRO A 124 0.30 -7.44 24.06
CA PRO A 124 1.25 -6.59 24.76
C PRO A 124 2.51 -6.27 23.94
N ARG A 125 2.96 -7.24 23.10
CA ARG A 125 4.12 -7.08 22.21
C ARG A 125 3.88 -6.11 21.06
N THR A 126 2.63 -5.89 20.65
CA THR A 126 2.29 -5.04 19.50
C THR A 126 1.72 -3.67 19.90
N LYS A 127 1.53 -3.41 21.19
CA LYS A 127 1.05 -2.11 21.68
C LYS A 127 1.94 -0.94 21.29
N HIS A 128 3.25 -1.18 21.20
CA HIS A 128 4.23 -0.14 20.87
C HIS A 128 4.14 0.37 19.42
N TYR A 129 3.53 -0.38 18.49
CA TYR A 129 3.31 0.09 17.12
C TYR A 129 2.32 1.26 17.01
N GLY A 130 1.80 1.70 18.13
CA GLY A 130 0.99 2.90 18.23
C GLY A 130 -0.42 2.76 17.64
N ILE A 131 -1.38 3.35 18.32
CA ILE A 131 -2.80 3.32 17.91
C ILE A 131 -2.99 3.95 16.53
N LYS A 132 -2.17 4.93 16.16
CA LYS A 132 -2.24 5.64 14.88
C LYS A 132 -2.05 4.74 13.65
N TYR A 133 -1.33 3.63 13.78
CA TYR A 133 -1.13 2.67 12.70
C TYR A 133 -2.22 1.59 12.64
N HIS A 134 -3.09 1.52 13.63
CA HIS A 134 -4.16 0.53 13.67
C HIS A 134 -5.50 1.02 13.13
N PHE A 135 -5.62 2.31 12.75
CA PHE A 135 -6.89 2.89 12.31
C PHE A 135 -7.51 2.14 11.12
N PHE A 136 -6.69 1.62 10.22
CA PHE A 136 -7.16 0.95 9.01
C PHE A 136 -7.77 -0.44 9.28
N ARG A 137 -7.51 -1.05 10.44
CA ARG A 137 -8.02 -2.40 10.77
C ARG A 137 -9.55 -2.46 10.77
N GLU A 138 -10.20 -1.36 11.05
CA GLU A 138 -11.66 -1.29 10.95
C GLU A 138 -12.14 -1.46 9.50
N TYR A 139 -11.42 -0.88 8.54
CA TYR A 139 -11.72 -1.03 7.11
C TYR A 139 -11.46 -2.45 6.61
N VAL A 140 -10.42 -3.09 7.10
CA VAL A 140 -10.14 -4.51 6.81
C VAL A 140 -11.23 -5.40 7.40
N LYS A 141 -11.64 -5.18 8.64
CA LYS A 141 -12.72 -5.95 9.30
C LYS A 141 -14.08 -5.81 8.60
N LYS A 142 -14.38 -4.63 8.08
CA LYS A 142 -15.63 -4.36 7.35
C LYS A 142 -15.56 -4.82 5.89
N GLU A 143 -14.50 -5.54 5.50
CA GLU A 143 -14.27 -6.04 4.14
C GLU A 143 -14.23 -4.93 3.06
N HIS A 144 -13.98 -3.71 3.47
CA HIS A 144 -13.80 -2.61 2.54
C HIS A 144 -12.45 -2.67 1.83
N VAL A 145 -11.46 -3.31 2.47
CA VAL A 145 -10.10 -3.49 1.99
C VAL A 145 -9.69 -4.94 2.22
N VAL A 146 -9.31 -5.63 1.17
CA VAL A 146 -8.82 -7.01 1.23
C VAL A 146 -7.29 -6.99 1.23
N LEU A 147 -6.67 -7.47 2.30
CA LEU A 147 -5.22 -7.67 2.34
C LEU A 147 -4.87 -8.99 1.66
N GLN A 148 -3.96 -8.94 0.70
CA GLN A 148 -3.54 -10.11 -0.07
C GLN A 148 -2.01 -10.24 -0.02
N LYS A 149 -1.54 -11.47 0.22
CA LYS A 149 -0.11 -11.77 0.11
C LYS A 149 0.29 -11.79 -1.37
N ILE A 150 1.44 -11.20 -1.65
CA ILE A 150 2.10 -11.29 -2.96
C ILE A 150 3.51 -11.86 -2.77
N SER A 151 4.10 -12.40 -3.83
CA SER A 151 5.51 -12.76 -3.83
C SER A 151 6.38 -11.51 -3.99
N SER A 152 7.56 -11.48 -3.36
CA SER A 152 8.49 -10.34 -3.52
C SER A 152 8.91 -10.13 -4.97
N ALA A 153 8.92 -11.18 -5.81
CA ALA A 153 9.22 -11.06 -7.25
C ALA A 153 8.14 -10.28 -8.02
N GLU A 154 6.91 -10.21 -7.50
CA GLU A 154 5.77 -9.52 -8.10
C GLU A 154 5.44 -8.20 -7.40
N GLN A 155 6.23 -7.80 -6.36
CA GLN A 155 6.00 -6.58 -5.61
C GLN A 155 6.31 -5.34 -6.43
N ARG A 156 5.28 -4.66 -6.88
CA ARG A 156 5.42 -3.48 -7.76
C ARG A 156 5.89 -2.23 -7.02
N ALA A 157 5.74 -2.22 -5.71
CA ALA A 157 6.17 -1.11 -4.88
C ALA A 157 7.68 -1.06 -4.65
N ASP A 158 8.43 -2.15 -4.94
CA ASP A 158 9.89 -2.21 -4.80
C ASP A 158 10.61 -1.08 -5.56
N ILE A 159 10.08 -0.67 -6.70
CA ILE A 159 10.68 0.43 -7.50
C ILE A 159 10.68 1.78 -6.76
N PHE A 160 9.87 1.92 -5.72
CA PHE A 160 9.74 3.14 -4.92
C PHE A 160 10.54 3.10 -3.62
N THR A 161 11.11 1.94 -3.28
CA THR A 161 11.76 1.72 -1.99
C THR A 161 13.22 1.32 -2.12
N LYS A 162 13.58 0.54 -3.13
CA LYS A 162 14.88 -0.14 -3.25
C LYS A 162 15.64 0.29 -4.51
N GLY A 163 16.96 0.26 -4.44
CA GLY A 163 17.82 0.29 -5.62
C GLY A 163 17.74 -1.06 -6.33
N LEU A 164 17.13 -1.11 -7.50
CA LEU A 164 16.88 -2.35 -8.23
C LEU A 164 17.96 -2.61 -9.28
N ALA A 165 18.27 -3.89 -9.50
CA ALA A 165 19.04 -4.31 -10.68
C ALA A 165 18.29 -3.90 -11.96
N LYS A 166 19.05 -3.54 -13.02
CA LYS A 166 18.50 -3.02 -14.28
C LYS A 166 17.35 -3.86 -14.84
N VAL A 167 17.48 -5.18 -14.84
CA VAL A 167 16.47 -6.10 -15.39
C VAL A 167 15.14 -5.97 -14.62
N THR A 168 15.19 -5.98 -13.29
CA THR A 168 14.01 -5.83 -12.43
C THR A 168 13.41 -4.44 -12.57
N PHE A 169 14.25 -3.40 -12.61
CA PHE A 169 13.80 -2.03 -12.81
C PHE A 169 13.06 -1.86 -14.14
N ASP A 170 13.63 -2.34 -15.25
CA ASP A 170 13.05 -2.25 -16.60
C ASP A 170 11.72 -3.02 -16.66
N TYR A 171 11.64 -4.18 -16.01
CA TYR A 171 10.38 -4.96 -15.91
C TYR A 171 9.30 -4.18 -15.16
N LEU A 172 9.58 -3.69 -13.96
CA LEU A 172 8.60 -2.95 -13.15
C LEU A 172 8.21 -1.62 -13.79
N ARG A 173 9.19 -0.89 -14.35
CA ARG A 173 8.94 0.35 -15.10
C ARG A 173 7.97 0.11 -16.26
N LYS A 174 8.26 -0.91 -17.08
CA LYS A 174 7.40 -1.26 -18.21
C LYS A 174 5.98 -1.64 -17.76
N TYR A 175 5.87 -2.35 -16.66
CA TYR A 175 4.58 -2.72 -16.09
C TYR A 175 3.77 -1.50 -15.62
N ILE A 176 4.44 -0.54 -14.96
CA ILE A 176 3.79 0.65 -14.39
C ILE A 176 3.46 1.66 -15.49
N LEU A 177 4.38 1.91 -16.41
CA LEU A 177 4.25 2.96 -17.43
C LEU A 177 3.73 2.45 -18.79
N GLY A 178 3.74 1.13 -19.02
CA GLY A 178 3.29 0.52 -20.27
C GLY A 178 4.34 0.54 -21.40
N TRP A 179 5.57 1.06 -21.14
CA TRP A 179 6.66 1.18 -22.13
C TRP A 179 8.05 1.13 -21.52
#